data_fd79bf7afcaf907915bc19da783f3bc6
#
_entry.id   fd79bf7afcaf907915bc19da783f3bc6
#
_cell.length_a   1.000
_cell.length_b   1.000
_cell.length_c   1.000
_cell.angle_alpha   90.00
_cell.angle_beta   90.00
_cell.angle_gamma   90.00
#
_symmetry.space_group_name_H-M   'P 1'
#
loop_
_entity.id
_entity.type
_entity.pdbx_description
1 polymer ?
#
loop_
_entity_poly.entity_id
_entity_poly.type
_entity_poly.pdbx_seq_one_letter_code
_entity_poly.pdbx_strand_id
1 'polypeptide(L)'
;MEQDIATIARKRVRLAAFLPVLLSVALIAADQVSKSWIVTNVPINTIASRYMGDFLWIVHARNLGIAFSIGDSISRLLRILLFIIMPAGFIAGAVVFGIVSKKISLLQRYAISMIIAGGVGNLIDRIFRPDGVVDFISFSLFGILGLDRFPTFNIADFSITIGASILLISGFLMEEKDVRDDKR
;
A
#
# COMPACT_ATOMS: atom_id res chain seq x y z
N MET A 1 -7.30 -5.86 -43.32
CA MET A 1 -6.45 -4.76 -42.77
C MET A 1 -7.14 -3.96 -41.66
N GLU A 2 -8.34 -3.35 -41.87
CA GLU A 2 -9.08 -2.61 -40.79
C GLU A 2 -9.54 -3.51 -39.64
N GLN A 3 -10.05 -4.69 -39.93
CA GLN A 3 -10.45 -5.67 -38.91
C GLN A 3 -9.26 -6.17 -38.07
N ASP A 4 -8.09 -6.31 -38.66
CA ASP A 4 -6.87 -6.73 -37.96
C ASP A 4 -6.37 -5.62 -37.03
N ILE A 5 -6.43 -4.36 -37.45
CA ILE A 5 -6.07 -3.20 -36.64
C ILE A 5 -7.02 -3.07 -35.45
N ALA A 6 -8.32 -3.23 -35.66
CA ALA A 6 -9.31 -3.20 -34.57
C ALA A 6 -9.12 -4.34 -33.57
N THR A 7 -8.76 -5.54 -34.05
CA THR A 7 -8.48 -6.70 -33.20
C THR A 7 -7.23 -6.52 -32.38
N ILE A 8 -6.15 -6.01 -32.97
CA ILE A 8 -4.90 -5.67 -32.27
C ILE A 8 -5.13 -4.59 -31.22
N ALA A 9 -5.89 -3.54 -31.55
CA ALA A 9 -6.23 -2.47 -30.60
C ALA A 9 -7.02 -3.01 -29.40
N ARG A 10 -8.05 -3.84 -29.63
CA ARG A 10 -8.83 -4.49 -28.56
C ARG A 10 -7.96 -5.40 -27.69
N LYS A 11 -7.03 -6.15 -28.28
CA LYS A 11 -6.10 -7.02 -27.55
C LYS A 11 -5.14 -6.20 -26.68
N ARG A 12 -4.61 -5.07 -27.18
CA ARG A 12 -3.76 -4.15 -26.43
C ARG A 12 -4.50 -3.51 -25.25
N VAL A 13 -5.75 -3.08 -25.44
CA VAL A 13 -6.58 -2.50 -24.38
C VAL A 13 -6.88 -3.53 -23.29
N ARG A 14 -7.19 -4.77 -23.66
CA ARG A 14 -7.38 -5.86 -22.70
C ARG A 14 -6.11 -6.16 -21.91
N LEU A 15 -4.96 -6.26 -22.58
CA LEU A 15 -3.68 -6.51 -21.92
C LEU A 15 -3.32 -5.39 -20.93
N ALA A 16 -3.51 -4.13 -21.33
CA ALA A 16 -3.28 -2.99 -20.45
C ALA A 16 -4.18 -2.99 -19.20
N ALA A 17 -5.38 -3.57 -19.28
CA ALA A 17 -6.28 -3.68 -18.13
C ALA A 17 -5.80 -4.72 -17.09
N PHE A 18 -4.98 -5.71 -17.47
CA PHE A 18 -4.43 -6.71 -16.54
C PHE A 18 -3.15 -6.26 -15.83
N LEU A 19 -2.42 -5.29 -16.39
CA LEU A 19 -1.15 -4.83 -15.81
C LEU A 19 -1.30 -4.31 -14.36
N PRO A 20 -2.34 -3.52 -13.99
CA PRO A 20 -2.55 -3.13 -12.60
C PRO A 20 -2.73 -4.32 -11.65
N VAL A 21 -3.41 -5.38 -12.10
CA VAL A 21 -3.59 -6.61 -11.30
C VAL A 21 -2.26 -7.33 -11.10
N LEU A 22 -1.45 -7.45 -12.17
CA LEU A 22 -0.10 -8.02 -12.08
C LEU A 22 0.79 -7.21 -11.11
N LEU A 23 0.68 -5.89 -11.13
CA LEU A 23 1.36 -5.03 -10.16
C LEU A 23 0.92 -5.36 -8.73
N SER A 24 -0.39 -5.51 -8.47
CA SER A 24 -0.87 -5.89 -7.13
C SER A 24 -0.27 -7.21 -6.67
N VAL A 25 -0.28 -8.23 -7.52
CA VAL A 25 0.29 -9.55 -7.20
C VAL A 25 1.80 -9.44 -6.91
N ALA A 26 2.54 -8.70 -7.73
CA ALA A 26 3.98 -8.50 -7.54
C ALA A 26 4.30 -7.77 -6.24
N LEU A 27 3.54 -6.73 -5.90
CA LEU A 27 3.72 -5.97 -4.65
C LEU A 27 3.38 -6.81 -3.41
N ILE A 28 2.29 -7.58 -3.44
CA ILE A 28 1.94 -8.50 -2.35
C ILE A 28 3.05 -9.55 -2.17
N ALA A 29 3.52 -10.14 -3.26
CA ALA A 29 4.60 -11.11 -3.21
C ALA A 29 5.89 -10.50 -2.64
N ALA A 30 6.29 -9.32 -3.11
CA ALA A 30 7.48 -8.62 -2.63
C ALA A 30 7.35 -8.29 -1.13
N ASP A 31 6.19 -7.80 -0.69
CA ASP A 31 5.92 -7.51 0.71
C ASP A 31 6.02 -8.77 1.58
N GLN A 32 5.33 -9.85 1.21
CA GLN A 32 5.30 -11.08 2.01
C GLN A 32 6.64 -11.83 2.01
N VAL A 33 7.37 -11.82 0.89
CA VAL A 33 8.71 -12.42 0.82
C VAL A 33 9.69 -11.64 1.69
N SER A 34 9.72 -10.31 1.59
CA SER A 34 10.59 -9.49 2.44
C SER A 34 10.27 -9.63 3.92
N LYS A 35 9.00 -9.58 4.30
CA LYS A 35 8.55 -9.80 5.69
C LYS A 35 8.93 -11.19 6.22
N SER A 36 8.76 -12.21 5.40
CA SER A 36 9.15 -13.59 5.77
C SER A 36 10.66 -13.72 5.96
N TRP A 37 11.46 -13.08 5.10
CA TRP A 37 12.90 -13.04 5.26
C TRP A 37 13.31 -12.34 6.56
N ILE A 38 12.71 -11.18 6.88
CA ILE A 38 12.97 -10.47 8.15
C ILE A 38 12.64 -11.36 9.35
N VAL A 39 11.46 -11.99 9.35
CA VAL A 39 11.03 -12.86 10.46
C VAL A 39 11.99 -14.02 10.70
N THR A 40 12.53 -14.58 9.62
CA THR A 40 13.42 -15.75 9.71
C THR A 40 14.85 -15.40 10.12
N ASN A 41 15.36 -14.23 9.69
CA ASN A 41 16.78 -13.91 9.77
C ASN A 41 17.12 -12.80 10.77
N VAL A 42 16.15 -12.04 11.26
CA VAL A 42 16.40 -10.88 12.12
C VAL A 42 15.62 -11.05 13.44
N PRO A 43 16.29 -11.05 14.60
CA PRO A 43 15.59 -11.08 15.89
C PRO A 43 14.65 -9.86 16.05
N ILE A 44 13.53 -10.05 16.76
CA ILE A 44 12.57 -8.97 17.01
C ILE A 44 13.24 -7.83 17.77
N ASN A 45 12.88 -6.60 17.43
CA ASN A 45 13.38 -5.36 18.03
C ASN A 45 14.90 -5.17 17.87
N THR A 46 15.48 -5.71 16.79
CA THR A 46 16.90 -5.51 16.49
C THR A 46 17.09 -4.83 15.12
N ILE A 47 18.29 -4.28 14.94
CA ILE A 47 18.75 -3.69 13.69
C ILE A 47 19.57 -4.76 12.96
N ALA A 48 19.11 -5.15 11.77
CA ALA A 48 19.83 -6.09 10.92
C ALA A 48 21.00 -5.43 10.19
N SER A 49 20.79 -4.23 9.67
CA SER A 49 21.79 -3.51 8.88
C SER A 49 21.57 -2.01 8.92
N ARG A 50 22.67 -1.25 8.73
CA ARG A 50 22.68 0.21 8.64
C ARG A 50 23.35 0.63 7.34
N TYR A 51 22.77 1.61 6.67
CA TYR A 51 23.26 2.10 5.38
C TYR A 51 23.33 3.62 5.37
N MET A 52 24.20 4.18 4.52
CA MET A 52 24.32 5.62 4.26
C MET A 52 24.54 6.46 5.54
N GLY A 53 25.50 6.07 6.41
CA GLY A 53 25.81 6.81 7.61
C GLY A 53 24.62 6.87 8.59
N ASP A 54 23.98 5.75 8.86
CA ASP A 54 22.79 5.62 9.70
C ASP A 54 21.49 6.24 9.14
N PHE A 55 21.48 6.71 7.88
CA PHE A 55 20.26 7.23 7.29
C PHE A 55 19.18 6.14 7.16
N LEU A 56 19.52 4.98 6.60
CA LEU A 56 18.60 3.86 6.39
C LEU A 56 18.97 2.67 7.27
N TRP A 57 18.01 2.18 8.04
CA TRP A 57 18.14 0.94 8.80
C TRP A 57 17.16 -0.11 8.29
N ILE A 58 17.63 -1.34 8.24
CA ILE A 58 16.77 -2.52 8.16
C ILE A 58 16.62 -3.07 9.57
N VAL A 59 15.39 -3.16 10.03
CA VAL A 59 15.06 -3.55 11.41
C VAL A 59 14.00 -4.64 11.41
N HIS A 60 13.71 -5.25 12.57
CA HIS A 60 12.54 -6.08 12.76
C HIS A 60 11.66 -5.46 13.87
N ALA A 61 10.65 -4.73 13.48
CA ALA A 61 9.64 -4.19 14.38
C ALA A 61 8.30 -4.91 14.17
N ARG A 62 7.49 -4.98 15.22
CA ARG A 62 6.13 -5.51 15.19
C ARG A 62 5.14 -4.41 15.48
N ASN A 63 4.16 -4.28 14.59
CA ASN A 63 3.16 -3.23 14.65
C ASN A 63 1.77 -3.86 14.85
N LEU A 64 1.27 -3.74 16.07
CA LEU A 64 -0.07 -4.21 16.44
C LEU A 64 -1.20 -3.29 15.95
N GLY A 65 -0.86 -2.23 15.20
CA GLY A 65 -1.83 -1.22 14.74
C GLY A 65 -2.20 -0.20 15.81
N ILE A 66 -1.53 -0.22 16.96
CA ILE A 66 -1.85 0.61 18.11
C ILE A 66 -0.65 1.50 18.38
N ALA A 67 -0.77 2.78 18.00
CA ALA A 67 0.18 3.81 18.40
C ALA A 67 -0.01 4.12 19.90
N PHE A 68 1.12 4.30 20.62
CA PHE A 68 1.14 4.91 21.96
C PHE A 68 0.46 4.15 23.11
N SER A 69 0.81 2.88 23.35
CA SER A 69 0.42 2.17 24.60
C SER A 69 -1.10 2.09 24.91
N ILE A 70 -1.95 2.53 23.99
CA ILE A 70 -3.42 2.47 24.13
C ILE A 70 -3.90 1.01 23.96
N GLY A 71 -3.02 0.11 23.52
CA GLY A 71 -3.34 -1.23 23.09
C GLY A 71 -3.80 -2.21 24.15
N ASP A 72 -3.36 -2.03 25.37
CA ASP A 72 -3.73 -2.95 26.47
C ASP A 72 -5.17 -2.75 26.94
N SER A 73 -5.79 -1.60 26.63
CA SER A 73 -7.16 -1.27 26.96
C SER A 73 -8.20 -1.59 25.88
N ILE A 74 -7.78 -1.92 24.65
CA ILE A 74 -8.68 -2.21 23.54
C ILE A 74 -9.14 -3.67 23.58
N SER A 75 -10.44 -3.89 23.63
CA SER A 75 -11.02 -5.25 23.62
C SER A 75 -10.60 -6.01 22.35
N ARG A 76 -10.49 -7.34 22.45
CA ARG A 76 -10.18 -8.21 21.30
C ARG A 76 -11.14 -7.99 20.14
N LEU A 77 -12.44 -7.80 20.44
CA LEU A 77 -13.46 -7.55 19.42
C LEU A 77 -13.18 -6.25 18.65
N LEU A 78 -12.88 -5.16 19.37
CA LEU A 78 -12.60 -3.87 18.75
C LEU A 78 -11.31 -3.92 17.91
N ARG A 79 -10.32 -4.68 18.35
CA ARG A 79 -9.09 -4.91 17.57
C ARG A 79 -9.39 -5.63 16.24
N ILE A 80 -10.18 -6.69 16.25
CA ILE A 80 -10.60 -7.40 15.04
C ILE A 80 -11.39 -6.46 14.12
N LEU A 81 -12.31 -5.69 14.68
CA LEU A 81 -13.14 -4.77 13.91
C LEU A 81 -12.29 -3.70 13.19
N LEU A 82 -11.39 -3.04 13.91
CA LEU A 82 -10.61 -1.92 13.39
C LEU A 82 -9.48 -2.36 12.46
N PHE A 83 -8.82 -3.49 12.74
CA PHE A 83 -7.60 -3.88 12.04
C PHE A 83 -7.77 -5.03 11.04
N ILE A 84 -8.91 -5.71 11.05
CA ILE A 84 -9.22 -6.78 10.09
C ILE A 84 -10.47 -6.43 9.29
N ILE A 85 -11.62 -6.28 9.94
CA ILE A 85 -12.91 -6.13 9.23
C ILE A 85 -12.98 -4.82 8.45
N MET A 86 -12.62 -3.70 9.08
CA MET A 86 -12.66 -2.40 8.43
C MET A 86 -11.68 -2.28 7.25
N PRO A 87 -10.40 -2.68 7.35
CA PRO A 87 -9.51 -2.72 6.20
C PRO A 87 -9.97 -3.70 5.12
N ALA A 88 -10.48 -4.88 5.47
CA ALA A 88 -11.03 -5.83 4.50
C ALA A 88 -12.21 -5.23 3.73
N GLY A 89 -13.12 -4.53 4.42
CA GLY A 89 -14.23 -3.81 3.78
C GLY A 89 -13.76 -2.70 2.85
N PHE A 90 -12.73 -1.94 3.27
CA PHE A 90 -12.13 -0.90 2.42
C PHE A 90 -11.49 -1.49 1.16
N ILE A 91 -10.74 -2.59 1.29
CA ILE A 91 -10.12 -3.30 0.15
C ILE A 91 -11.21 -3.81 -0.80
N ALA A 92 -12.26 -4.45 -0.27
CA ALA A 92 -13.39 -4.91 -1.08
C ALA A 92 -14.06 -3.75 -1.84
N GLY A 93 -14.30 -2.64 -1.17
CA GLY A 93 -14.83 -1.42 -1.79
C GLY A 93 -13.93 -0.88 -2.89
N ALA A 94 -12.61 -0.84 -2.68
CA ALA A 94 -11.63 -0.41 -3.67
C ALA A 94 -11.61 -1.33 -4.91
N VAL A 95 -11.73 -2.65 -4.70
CA VAL A 95 -11.83 -3.64 -5.80
C VAL A 95 -13.10 -3.39 -6.61
N VAL A 96 -14.25 -3.29 -5.95
CA VAL A 96 -15.55 -3.04 -6.61
C VAL A 96 -15.48 -1.72 -7.38
N PHE A 97 -14.98 -0.65 -6.76
CA PHE A 97 -14.82 0.65 -7.40
C PHE A 97 -13.93 0.56 -8.64
N GLY A 98 -12.78 -0.11 -8.56
CA GLY A 98 -11.86 -0.31 -9.69
C GLY A 98 -12.48 -1.08 -10.86
N ILE A 99 -13.41 -2.01 -10.59
CA ILE A 99 -14.10 -2.81 -11.61
C ILE A 99 -15.26 -2.01 -12.24
N VAL A 100 -16.10 -1.38 -11.42
CA VAL A 100 -17.36 -0.76 -11.86
C VAL A 100 -17.11 0.62 -12.48
N SER A 101 -16.12 1.36 -12.01
CA SER A 101 -15.86 2.72 -12.46
C SER A 101 -15.26 2.75 -13.87
N LYS A 102 -16.03 3.26 -14.82
CA LYS A 102 -15.63 3.39 -16.24
C LYS A 102 -14.82 4.65 -16.52
N LYS A 103 -14.87 5.63 -15.62
CA LYS A 103 -14.27 6.98 -15.83
C LYS A 103 -12.84 7.12 -15.30
N ILE A 104 -12.33 6.12 -14.56
CA ILE A 104 -10.98 6.18 -13.99
C ILE A 104 -9.91 5.97 -15.05
N SER A 105 -8.88 6.79 -15.03
CA SER A 105 -7.73 6.71 -15.91
C SER A 105 -6.89 5.46 -15.63
N LEU A 106 -5.99 5.10 -16.54
CA LEU A 106 -5.05 3.99 -16.33
C LEU A 106 -4.15 4.26 -15.12
N LEU A 107 -3.69 5.49 -14.92
CA LEU A 107 -2.88 5.88 -13.77
C LEU A 107 -3.62 5.65 -12.44
N GLN A 108 -4.89 6.04 -12.38
CA GLN A 108 -5.73 5.80 -11.21
C GLN A 108 -5.97 4.31 -10.96
N ARG A 109 -6.07 3.48 -12.02
CA ARG A 109 -6.14 2.01 -11.86
C ARG A 109 -4.88 1.45 -11.23
N TYR A 110 -3.70 1.91 -11.63
CA TYR A 110 -2.44 1.53 -10.97
C TYR A 110 -2.41 1.98 -9.51
N ALA A 111 -2.84 3.19 -9.22
CA ALA A 111 -2.90 3.71 -7.86
C ALA A 111 -3.83 2.89 -6.95
N ILE A 112 -5.03 2.55 -7.43
CA ILE A 112 -5.97 1.67 -6.72
C ILE A 112 -5.35 0.28 -6.49
N SER A 113 -4.67 -0.27 -7.51
CA SER A 113 -3.99 -1.56 -7.41
C SER A 113 -2.88 -1.56 -6.35
N MET A 114 -2.13 -0.47 -6.21
CA MET A 114 -1.12 -0.30 -5.17
C MET A 114 -1.74 -0.24 -3.78
N ILE A 115 -2.86 0.48 -3.61
CA ILE A 115 -3.60 0.55 -2.34
C ILE A 115 -4.15 -0.83 -1.96
N ILE A 116 -4.76 -1.53 -2.91
CA ILE A 116 -5.27 -2.90 -2.70
C ILE A 116 -4.11 -3.83 -2.29
N ALA A 117 -2.99 -3.77 -3.00
CA ALA A 117 -1.83 -4.62 -2.72
C ALA A 117 -1.29 -4.41 -1.32
N GLY A 118 -1.08 -3.15 -0.92
CA GLY A 118 -0.59 -2.82 0.42
C GLY A 118 -1.62 -3.17 1.51
N GLY A 119 -2.90 -2.91 1.26
CA GLY A 119 -3.97 -3.31 2.17
C GLY A 119 -4.00 -4.81 2.40
N VAL A 120 -3.93 -5.61 1.33
CA VAL A 120 -3.89 -7.08 1.39
C VAL A 120 -2.61 -7.56 2.10
N GLY A 121 -1.43 -6.99 1.79
CA GLY A 121 -0.17 -7.35 2.43
C GLY A 121 -0.22 -7.21 3.95
N ASN A 122 -0.71 -6.07 4.44
CA ASN A 122 -0.85 -5.84 5.88
C ASN A 122 -2.03 -6.63 6.51
N LEU A 123 -3.06 -6.95 5.74
CA LEU A 123 -4.16 -7.78 6.22
C LEU A 123 -3.73 -9.24 6.40
N ILE A 124 -2.91 -9.78 5.50
CA ILE A 124 -2.30 -11.11 5.64
C ILE A 124 -1.54 -11.21 6.97
N ASP A 125 -0.71 -10.21 7.28
CA ASP A 125 0.03 -10.20 8.56
C ASP A 125 -0.93 -10.25 9.76
N ARG A 126 -1.96 -9.43 9.77
CA ARG A 126 -2.92 -9.34 10.88
C ARG A 126 -3.74 -10.62 11.09
N ILE A 127 -3.95 -11.39 10.03
CA ILE A 127 -4.68 -12.66 10.09
C ILE A 127 -3.76 -13.80 10.52
N PHE A 128 -2.54 -13.86 9.98
CA PHE A 128 -1.67 -15.03 10.11
C PHE A 128 -0.48 -14.84 11.05
N ARG A 129 -0.19 -13.59 11.48
CA ARG A 129 0.90 -13.29 12.43
C ARG A 129 0.33 -12.66 13.70
N PRO A 130 0.22 -13.42 14.79
CA PRO A 130 -0.38 -12.93 16.04
C PRO A 130 0.37 -11.75 16.65
N ASP A 131 1.68 -11.64 16.37
CA ASP A 131 2.55 -10.56 16.85
C ASP A 131 2.39 -9.25 16.07
N GLY A 132 1.48 -9.19 15.09
CA GLY A 132 1.18 -8.00 14.30
C GLY A 132 1.94 -7.91 12.98
N VAL A 133 1.81 -6.75 12.33
CA VAL A 133 2.45 -6.45 11.06
C VAL A 133 3.97 -6.35 11.23
N VAL A 134 4.71 -6.90 10.27
CA VAL A 134 6.18 -6.82 10.23
C VAL A 134 6.60 -5.54 9.53
N ASP A 135 7.21 -4.61 10.27
CA ASP A 135 7.78 -3.37 9.75
C ASP A 135 9.31 -3.46 9.81
N PHE A 136 9.97 -3.07 8.72
CA PHE A 136 11.40 -3.34 8.62
C PHE A 136 12.23 -2.21 7.98
N ILE A 137 11.61 -1.16 7.47
CA ILE A 137 12.30 0.00 6.90
C ILE A 137 12.20 1.16 7.87
N SER A 138 13.34 1.75 8.24
CA SER A 138 13.39 2.94 9.08
C SER A 138 14.43 3.91 8.54
N PHE A 139 14.08 5.18 8.34
CA PHE A 139 15.02 6.22 7.92
C PHE A 139 15.11 7.37 8.92
N SER A 140 16.29 7.98 9.00
CA SER A 140 16.54 9.10 9.87
C SER A 140 15.85 10.36 9.36
N LEU A 141 15.24 11.10 10.29
CA LEU A 141 14.73 12.45 10.06
C LEU A 141 15.68 13.52 10.58
N PHE A 142 16.81 13.14 11.22
CA PHE A 142 17.81 14.06 11.77
C PHE A 142 17.21 15.12 12.68
N GLY A 143 16.19 14.78 13.48
CA GLY A 143 15.52 15.70 14.40
C GLY A 143 14.45 16.58 13.75
N ILE A 144 14.16 16.42 12.44
CA ILE A 144 13.08 17.17 11.79
C ILE A 144 11.75 16.83 12.46
N LEU A 145 10.94 17.85 12.77
CA LEU A 145 9.68 17.73 13.53
C LEU A 145 9.84 17.13 14.94
N GLY A 146 11.04 17.19 15.53
CA GLY A 146 11.33 16.58 16.83
C GLY A 146 11.42 15.05 16.81
N LEU A 147 11.51 14.44 15.63
CA LEU A 147 11.65 13.00 15.45
C LEU A 147 13.05 12.65 14.94
N ASP A 148 13.74 11.74 15.63
CA ASP A 148 15.04 11.25 15.19
C ASP A 148 14.88 10.34 13.96
N ARG A 149 13.80 9.55 13.93
CA ARG A 149 13.52 8.61 12.85
C ARG A 149 12.04 8.61 12.45
N PHE A 150 11.79 8.37 11.18
CA PHE A 150 10.44 8.08 10.68
C PHE A 150 9.94 6.76 11.30
N PRO A 151 8.65 6.65 11.66
CA PRO A 151 8.07 5.38 12.08
C PRO A 151 8.43 4.26 11.10
N THR A 152 8.77 3.10 11.64
CA THR A 152 9.10 1.93 10.81
C THR A 152 7.91 1.55 9.94
N PHE A 153 8.19 1.12 8.71
CA PHE A 153 7.19 0.74 7.72
C PHE A 153 7.68 -0.43 6.86
N ASN A 154 6.84 -0.89 5.95
CA ASN A 154 7.09 -2.00 5.04
C ASN A 154 6.71 -1.65 3.59
N ILE A 155 6.84 -2.62 2.67
CA ILE A 155 6.49 -2.44 1.24
C ILE A 155 4.98 -2.19 1.07
N ALA A 156 4.13 -2.80 1.89
CA ALA A 156 2.69 -2.59 1.84
C ALA A 156 2.32 -1.13 2.18
N ASP A 157 2.91 -0.56 3.25
CA ASP A 157 2.68 0.83 3.64
C ASP A 157 3.16 1.81 2.58
N PHE A 158 4.34 1.55 2.01
CA PHE A 158 4.87 2.34 0.89
C PHE A 158 3.92 2.32 -0.31
N SER A 159 3.40 1.14 -0.65
CA SER A 159 2.45 0.97 -1.76
C SER A 159 1.15 1.75 -1.52
N ILE A 160 0.58 1.69 -0.31
CA ILE A 160 -0.61 2.47 0.04
C ILE A 160 -0.32 3.97 -0.09
N THR A 161 0.80 4.42 0.45
CA THR A 161 1.18 5.84 0.46
C THR A 161 1.33 6.38 -0.96
N ILE A 162 2.06 5.69 -1.83
CA ILE A 162 2.23 6.10 -3.23
C ILE A 162 0.90 6.05 -3.98
N GLY A 163 0.13 4.99 -3.84
CA GLY A 163 -1.18 4.86 -4.49
C GLY A 163 -2.14 5.97 -4.06
N ALA A 164 -2.23 6.27 -2.77
CA ALA A 164 -3.06 7.35 -2.25
C ALA A 164 -2.60 8.72 -2.77
N SER A 165 -1.29 8.98 -2.79
CA SER A 165 -0.73 10.22 -3.32
C SER A 165 -1.07 10.42 -4.79
N ILE A 166 -0.96 9.37 -5.62
CA ILE A 166 -1.34 9.43 -7.04
C ILE A 166 -2.83 9.73 -7.19
N LEU A 167 -3.72 9.11 -6.40
CA LEU A 167 -5.16 9.38 -6.49
C LEU A 167 -5.48 10.82 -6.10
N LEU A 168 -4.90 11.32 -5.03
CA LEU A 168 -5.09 12.70 -4.58
C LEU A 168 -4.65 13.70 -5.65
N ILE A 169 -3.41 13.56 -6.15
CA ILE A 169 -2.87 14.46 -7.18
C ILE A 169 -3.70 14.39 -8.46
N SER A 170 -4.05 13.18 -8.91
CA SER A 170 -4.86 13.03 -10.12
C SER A 170 -6.28 13.60 -9.96
N GLY A 171 -6.86 13.54 -8.77
CA GLY A 171 -8.16 14.15 -8.47
C GLY A 171 -8.12 15.67 -8.61
N PHE A 172 -7.15 16.33 -8.00
CA PHE A 172 -6.97 17.79 -8.10
C PHE A 172 -6.76 18.28 -9.54
N LEU A 173 -5.95 17.54 -10.32
CA LEU A 173 -5.67 17.91 -11.71
C LEU A 173 -6.89 17.76 -12.63
N MET A 174 -7.78 16.81 -12.34
CA MET A 174 -9.02 16.62 -13.10
C MET A 174 -10.03 17.72 -12.80
N GLU A 175 -10.20 18.09 -11.53
CA GLU A 175 -11.09 19.16 -11.09
C GLU A 175 -10.69 20.53 -11.71
N GLU A 176 -9.38 20.82 -11.73
CA GLU A 176 -8.88 22.06 -12.35
C GLU A 176 -9.17 22.12 -13.86
N LYS A 177 -9.13 20.98 -14.55
CA LYS A 177 -9.44 20.89 -15.97
C LYS A 177 -10.92 21.14 -16.23
N ASP A 178 -11.81 20.49 -15.47
CA ASP A 178 -13.26 20.63 -15.61
C ASP A 178 -13.70 22.07 -15.37
N VAL A 179 -13.15 22.74 -14.32
CA VAL A 179 -13.43 24.17 -14.04
C VAL A 179 -12.93 25.10 -15.15
N ARG A 180 -11.86 24.74 -15.83
CA ARG A 180 -11.29 25.51 -16.93
C ARG A 180 -12.12 25.39 -18.22
N ASP A 181 -12.65 24.18 -18.48
CA ASP A 181 -13.46 23.88 -19.65
C ASP A 181 -14.87 24.50 -19.52
N ASP A 182 -15.43 24.58 -18.30
CA ASP A 182 -16.74 25.22 -18.02
C ASP A 182 -16.70 26.77 -18.15
N LYS A 183 -15.53 27.39 -18.09
CA LYS A 183 -15.33 28.84 -18.25
C LYS A 183 -15.06 29.29 -19.69
N ARG A 184 -15.01 28.36 -20.66
CA ARG A 184 -14.80 28.64 -22.09
C ARG A 184 -16.09 28.49 -22.88
#